data_4c67d09116351ddc7f4d91ec77bcd251
#
_entry.id   4c67d09116351ddc7f4d91ec77bcd251
#
_cell.length_a   1.000
_cell.length_b   1.000
_cell.length_c   1.000
_cell.angle_alpha   90.00
_cell.angle_beta   90.00
_cell.angle_gamma   90.00
#
_symmetry.space_group_name_H-M   'P 1'
#
loop_
_entity.id
_entity.type
_entity.pdbx_description
1 polymer ?
#
loop_
_entity_poly.entity_id
_entity_poly.type
_entity_poly.pdbx_seq_one_letter_code
_entity_poly.pdbx_strand_id
1 'polypeptide(L)'
;MIQVHSGIYVGTVAELSNWNGKYLAAAKAPCHRQALGYTGRGAPKEHKEYLVALRGAGMILNLVDGETPDWIDKGMIRQALDWITSEPETLIVCNQGQSRSPSIAFMWMLRQGLIKADTFGEAERAFEEVYKNYRPANGIRAFSKMFFEELK
;
A
#
# COMPACT_ATOMS: atom_id res chain seq x y z
N MET A 1 -7.23 10.22 -8.44
CA MET A 1 -7.08 8.76 -8.29
C MET A 1 -7.25 8.05 -9.61
N ILE A 2 -6.62 6.90 -9.75
CA ILE A 2 -6.62 6.13 -10.99
C ILE A 2 -7.10 4.72 -10.68
N GLN A 3 -8.01 4.21 -11.48
CA GLN A 3 -8.48 2.84 -11.39
C GLN A 3 -7.46 1.92 -12.06
N VAL A 4 -6.86 1.00 -11.29
CA VAL A 4 -5.87 0.06 -11.81
C VAL A 4 -6.48 -1.29 -12.17
N HIS A 5 -7.65 -1.59 -11.60
CA HIS A 5 -8.44 -2.78 -11.87
C HIS A 5 -9.87 -2.49 -11.43
N SER A 6 -10.84 -3.26 -11.90
CA SER A 6 -12.23 -3.07 -11.48
C SER A 6 -12.34 -3.04 -9.96
N GLY A 7 -12.85 -1.94 -9.40
CA GLY A 7 -13.02 -1.76 -7.95
C GLY A 7 -11.77 -1.42 -7.18
N ILE A 8 -10.62 -1.25 -7.84
CA ILE A 8 -9.34 -0.94 -7.17
C ILE A 8 -8.81 0.39 -7.70
N TYR A 9 -8.64 1.34 -6.79
CA TYR A 9 -8.20 2.69 -7.10
C TYR A 9 -6.93 3.03 -6.32
N VAL A 10 -6.05 3.80 -6.93
CA VAL A 10 -4.80 4.27 -6.31
C VAL A 10 -4.77 5.78 -6.37
N GLY A 11 -4.38 6.41 -5.28
CA GLY A 11 -4.33 7.86 -5.21
C GLY A 11 -3.54 8.39 -4.03
N THR A 12 -3.88 9.61 -3.63
CA THR A 12 -3.20 10.32 -2.54
C THR A 12 -4.11 10.47 -1.33
N VAL A 13 -3.50 10.73 -0.17
CA VAL A 13 -4.23 10.96 1.09
C VAL A 13 -5.28 12.06 0.95
N ALA A 14 -4.99 13.09 0.15
CA ALA A 14 -5.94 14.18 -0.06
C ALA A 14 -7.28 13.71 -0.64
N GLU A 15 -7.28 12.62 -1.38
CA GLU A 15 -8.49 12.11 -2.02
C GLU A 15 -9.43 11.39 -1.05
N LEU A 16 -8.96 11.07 0.15
CA LEU A 16 -9.81 10.43 1.16
C LEU A 16 -10.98 11.31 1.58
N SER A 17 -10.82 12.63 1.51
CA SER A 17 -11.90 13.55 1.90
C SER A 17 -13.14 13.46 1.02
N ASN A 18 -12.98 12.94 -0.20
CA ASN A 18 -14.07 12.76 -1.16
C ASN A 18 -14.43 11.30 -1.38
N TRP A 19 -13.91 10.41 -0.54
CA TRP A 19 -14.13 8.97 -0.67
C TRP A 19 -14.95 8.46 0.51
N ASN A 20 -16.04 7.77 0.23
CA ASN A 20 -16.96 7.29 1.26
C ASN A 20 -16.92 5.77 1.47
N GLY A 21 -16.01 5.09 0.82
CA GLY A 21 -15.93 3.65 0.87
C GLY A 21 -14.72 3.12 1.63
N LYS A 22 -14.42 1.87 1.39
CA LYS A 22 -13.30 1.16 1.97
C LYS A 22 -11.98 1.75 1.46
N TYR A 23 -10.99 1.90 2.36
CA TYR A 23 -9.70 2.44 1.95
C TYR A 23 -8.55 1.79 2.72
N LEU A 24 -7.37 1.90 2.14
CA LEU A 24 -6.11 1.53 2.76
C LEU A 24 -5.19 2.74 2.69
N ALA A 25 -4.78 3.27 3.84
CA ALA A 25 -3.88 4.40 3.90
C ALA A 25 -2.47 3.91 4.25
N ALA A 26 -1.58 3.92 3.27
CA ALA A 26 -0.21 3.44 3.41
C ALA A 26 0.72 4.61 3.73
N ALA A 27 0.51 5.25 4.89
CA ALA A 27 1.25 6.44 5.27
C ALA A 27 1.33 6.58 6.79
N LYS A 28 2.54 6.40 7.34
CA LYS A 28 2.78 6.66 8.75
C LYS A 28 2.40 8.09 9.10
N ALA A 29 2.91 9.06 8.36
CA ALA A 29 2.56 10.46 8.48
C ALA A 29 1.79 10.86 7.22
N PRO A 30 0.60 11.45 7.33
CA PRO A 30 -0.07 11.81 8.57
C PRO A 30 -1.00 10.72 9.15
N CYS A 31 -1.29 9.67 8.39
CA CYS A 31 -2.45 8.81 8.66
C CYS A 31 -2.33 7.97 9.94
N HIS A 32 -1.26 7.18 10.06
CA HIS A 32 -1.08 6.34 11.25
C HIS A 32 -0.87 7.19 12.50
N ARG A 33 -0.11 8.28 12.34
CA ARG A 33 0.13 9.23 13.43
C ARG A 33 -1.18 9.82 13.95
N GLN A 34 -2.06 10.23 13.06
CA GLN A 34 -3.37 10.79 13.44
C GLN A 34 -4.26 9.73 14.08
N ALA A 35 -4.23 8.51 13.56
CA ALA A 35 -5.06 7.42 14.06
C ALA A 35 -4.75 7.08 15.52
N LEU A 36 -3.46 7.04 15.89
CA LEU A 36 -3.03 6.71 17.24
C LEU A 36 -2.83 7.95 18.12
N GLY A 37 -2.68 9.14 17.52
CA GLY A 37 -2.51 10.38 18.27
C GLY A 37 -1.12 10.64 18.80
N TYR A 38 -0.10 9.93 18.32
CA TYR A 38 1.26 10.16 18.80
C TYR A 38 1.91 11.35 18.10
N THR A 39 2.86 11.94 18.84
CA THR A 39 3.73 13.01 18.33
C THR A 39 5.18 12.51 18.41
N GLY A 40 6.10 13.19 17.73
CA GLY A 40 7.48 12.76 17.68
C GLY A 40 7.74 11.70 16.64
N ARG A 41 8.75 10.87 16.84
CA ARG A 41 9.30 10.01 15.79
C ARG A 41 8.53 8.73 15.53
N GLY A 42 7.83 8.21 16.51
CA GLY A 42 7.22 6.92 16.33
C GLY A 42 6.09 6.63 17.28
N ALA A 43 5.31 5.62 16.91
CA ALA A 43 4.28 5.09 17.77
C ALA A 43 4.88 4.29 18.91
N PRO A 44 4.15 4.14 20.04
CA PRO A 44 4.56 3.21 21.08
C PRO A 44 4.62 1.78 20.52
N LYS A 45 5.77 1.13 20.64
CA LYS A 45 5.98 -0.20 20.05
C LYS A 45 5.09 -1.28 20.65
N GLU A 46 4.70 -1.10 21.90
CA GLU A 46 3.81 -2.04 22.60
C GLU A 46 2.33 -1.82 22.31
N HIS A 47 1.97 -0.77 21.58
CA HIS A 47 0.59 -0.51 21.20
C HIS A 47 0.10 -1.61 20.25
N LYS A 48 -1.09 -2.13 20.51
CA LYS A 48 -1.66 -3.23 19.67
C LYS A 48 -1.84 -2.84 18.21
N GLU A 49 -1.98 -1.55 17.93
CA GLU A 49 -2.09 -1.04 16.56
C GLU A 49 -0.79 -0.39 16.08
N TYR A 50 0.35 -0.81 16.64
CA TYR A 50 1.64 -0.28 16.23
C TYR A 50 1.88 -0.36 14.72
N LEU A 51 1.56 -1.50 14.12
CA LEU A 51 1.76 -1.70 12.68
C LEU A 51 0.52 -1.34 11.85
N VAL A 52 -0.66 -1.71 12.30
CA VAL A 52 -1.91 -1.58 11.55
C VAL A 52 -3.00 -1.04 12.45
N ALA A 53 -3.61 0.06 12.06
CA ALA A 53 -4.75 0.63 12.76
C ALA A 53 -6.01 0.47 11.92
N LEU A 54 -7.14 0.21 12.57
CA LEU A 54 -8.44 0.11 11.90
C LEU A 54 -9.33 1.27 12.36
N ARG A 55 -9.89 2.01 11.40
CA ARG A 55 -10.76 3.16 11.68
C ARG A 55 -11.90 3.21 10.66
N GLY A 56 -13.11 2.86 11.12
CA GLY A 56 -14.26 2.82 10.23
C GLY A 56 -14.03 1.86 9.07
N ALA A 57 -14.15 2.35 7.85
CA ALA A 57 -13.94 1.56 6.63
C ALA A 57 -12.47 1.51 6.20
N GLY A 58 -11.55 1.99 7.03
CA GLY A 58 -10.15 2.13 6.66
C GLY A 58 -9.19 1.25 7.44
N MET A 59 -8.16 0.79 6.75
CA MET A 59 -6.97 0.20 7.34
C MET A 59 -5.82 1.17 7.13
N ILE A 60 -5.06 1.44 8.18
CA ILE A 60 -4.00 2.45 8.18
C ILE A 60 -2.70 1.79 8.59
N LEU A 61 -1.69 1.91 7.75
CA LEU A 61 -0.41 1.24 7.94
C LEU A 61 0.65 2.19 8.50
N ASN A 62 1.44 1.69 9.44
CA ASN A 62 2.64 2.36 9.92
C ASN A 62 3.77 2.12 8.92
N LEU A 63 3.64 2.71 7.73
CA LEU A 63 4.55 2.48 6.62
C LEU A 63 5.25 3.76 6.24
N VAL A 64 6.59 3.70 6.21
CA VAL A 64 7.43 4.79 5.73
C VAL A 64 8.00 4.46 4.37
N ASP A 65 8.32 5.50 3.60
CA ASP A 65 8.88 5.35 2.26
C ASP A 65 10.39 5.55 2.33
N GLY A 66 11.10 4.51 2.72
CA GLY A 66 12.53 4.57 2.99
C GLY A 66 13.40 3.96 1.91
N GLU A 67 14.71 3.99 2.15
CA GLU A 67 15.71 3.51 1.20
C GLU A 67 15.96 2.00 1.30
N THR A 68 15.56 1.38 2.41
CA THR A 68 15.81 -0.05 2.66
C THR A 68 14.52 -0.80 2.90
N PRO A 69 14.41 -2.07 2.45
CA PRO A 69 13.25 -2.90 2.74
C PRO A 69 13.18 -3.34 4.21
N ASP A 70 14.24 -3.16 4.98
CA ASP A 70 14.35 -3.67 6.36
C ASP A 70 13.29 -3.11 7.31
N TRP A 71 12.74 -1.93 6.99
CA TRP A 71 11.73 -1.28 7.82
C TRP A 71 10.31 -1.64 7.44
N ILE A 72 10.14 -2.53 6.48
CA ILE A 72 8.81 -2.95 6.02
C ILE A 72 8.50 -4.31 6.62
N ASP A 73 7.47 -4.34 7.45
CA ASP A 73 7.04 -5.57 8.10
C ASP A 73 6.20 -6.40 7.13
N LYS A 74 6.62 -7.64 6.89
CA LYS A 74 5.95 -8.52 5.92
C LYS A 74 4.52 -8.87 6.36
N GLY A 75 4.32 -9.06 7.67
CA GLY A 75 2.98 -9.32 8.21
C GLY A 75 2.02 -8.16 8.00
N MET A 76 2.52 -6.94 8.13
CA MET A 76 1.73 -5.74 7.84
C MET A 76 1.29 -5.71 6.38
N ILE A 77 2.20 -6.00 5.47
CA ILE A 77 1.86 -6.03 4.04
C ILE A 77 0.86 -7.14 3.74
N ARG A 78 1.01 -8.33 4.32
CA ARG A 78 0.04 -9.42 4.16
C ARG A 78 -1.34 -9.01 4.65
N GLN A 79 -1.44 -8.35 5.79
CA GLN A 79 -2.72 -7.83 6.29
C GLN A 79 -3.32 -6.82 5.32
N ALA A 80 -2.50 -5.94 4.76
CA ALA A 80 -2.95 -4.97 3.77
C ALA A 80 -3.53 -5.66 2.54
N LEU A 81 -2.82 -6.66 2.02
CA LEU A 81 -3.27 -7.40 0.84
C LEU A 81 -4.57 -8.16 1.12
N ASP A 82 -4.72 -8.69 2.33
CA ASP A 82 -5.98 -9.37 2.73
C ASP A 82 -7.15 -8.39 2.87
N TRP A 83 -6.88 -7.13 3.23
CA TRP A 83 -7.90 -6.10 3.40
C TRP A 83 -8.48 -5.64 2.07
N ILE A 84 -7.66 -5.54 1.03
CA ILE A 84 -8.05 -4.98 -0.26
C ILE A 84 -9.03 -5.91 -0.98
N THR A 85 -10.17 -5.35 -1.40
CA THR A 85 -11.17 -6.07 -2.18
C THR A 85 -11.65 -5.20 -3.34
N SER A 86 -12.11 -5.84 -4.40
CA SER A 86 -12.76 -5.12 -5.51
C SER A 86 -14.24 -4.87 -5.24
N GLU A 87 -14.87 -5.71 -4.41
CA GLU A 87 -16.25 -5.56 -3.97
C GLU A 87 -16.34 -5.84 -2.47
N PRO A 88 -16.52 -4.80 -1.64
CA PRO A 88 -16.64 -3.38 -2.00
C PRO A 88 -15.34 -2.82 -2.55
N GLU A 89 -15.45 -1.73 -3.31
CA GLU A 89 -14.30 -1.04 -3.90
C GLU A 89 -13.33 -0.55 -2.83
N THR A 90 -12.05 -0.57 -3.14
CA THR A 90 -11.00 -0.08 -2.24
C THR A 90 -10.18 1.03 -2.91
N LEU A 91 -9.97 2.12 -2.17
CA LEU A 91 -9.03 3.17 -2.54
C LEU A 91 -7.75 3.01 -1.72
N ILE A 92 -6.63 2.87 -2.40
CA ILE A 92 -5.31 2.71 -1.78
C ILE A 92 -4.56 4.03 -1.93
N VAL A 93 -4.16 4.64 -0.81
CA VAL A 93 -3.53 5.96 -0.84
C VAL A 93 -2.20 5.99 -0.08
N CYS A 94 -1.33 6.90 -0.52
CA CYS A 94 -0.16 7.35 0.24
C CYS A 94 0.02 8.83 -0.04
N ASN A 95 1.12 9.44 0.43
CA ASN A 95 1.23 10.90 0.37
C ASN A 95 1.20 11.44 -1.06
N GLN A 96 1.97 10.86 -1.98
CA GLN A 96 2.09 11.36 -3.34
C GLN A 96 1.50 10.43 -4.41
N GLY A 97 1.07 9.25 -4.03
CA GLY A 97 0.51 8.30 -4.98
C GLY A 97 1.52 7.72 -5.96
N GLN A 98 2.81 7.78 -5.65
CA GLN A 98 3.87 7.35 -6.56
C GLN A 98 4.60 6.09 -6.11
N SER A 99 4.68 5.85 -4.83
CA SER A 99 5.53 4.80 -4.29
C SER A 99 4.74 3.78 -3.48
N ARG A 100 4.33 4.10 -2.24
CA ARG A 100 3.71 3.13 -1.33
C ARG A 100 2.37 2.62 -1.83
N SER A 101 1.45 3.50 -2.19
CA SER A 101 0.12 3.07 -2.62
C SER A 101 0.15 2.26 -3.92
N PRO A 102 0.85 2.70 -4.98
CA PRO A 102 0.90 1.87 -6.18
C PRO A 102 1.69 0.57 -5.98
N SER A 103 2.71 0.57 -5.13
CA SER A 103 3.44 -0.67 -4.85
C SER A 103 2.56 -1.72 -4.18
N ILE A 104 1.70 -1.30 -3.25
CA ILE A 104 0.75 -2.22 -2.62
C ILE A 104 -0.27 -2.73 -3.63
N ALA A 105 -0.80 -1.85 -4.48
CA ALA A 105 -1.70 -2.26 -5.55
C ALA A 105 -1.04 -3.26 -6.49
N PHE A 106 0.20 -3.02 -6.86
CA PHE A 106 0.99 -3.92 -7.69
C PHE A 106 1.11 -5.31 -7.03
N MET A 107 1.51 -5.35 -5.76
CA MET A 107 1.62 -6.61 -5.03
C MET A 107 0.28 -7.34 -4.93
N TRP A 108 -0.81 -6.60 -4.72
CA TRP A 108 -2.15 -7.18 -4.69
C TRP A 108 -2.51 -7.80 -6.05
N MET A 109 -2.24 -7.10 -7.15
CA MET A 109 -2.53 -7.60 -8.50
C MET A 109 -1.71 -8.85 -8.82
N LEU A 110 -0.46 -8.91 -8.35
CA LEU A 110 0.36 -10.12 -8.48
C LEU A 110 -0.28 -11.30 -7.75
N ARG A 111 -0.67 -11.08 -6.49
CA ARG A 111 -1.25 -12.14 -5.67
C ARG A 111 -2.58 -12.64 -6.22
N GLN A 112 -3.35 -11.78 -6.85
CA GLN A 112 -4.63 -12.15 -7.46
C GLN A 112 -4.46 -12.79 -8.85
N GLY A 113 -3.24 -12.90 -9.35
CA GLY A 113 -2.99 -13.47 -10.67
C GLY A 113 -3.40 -12.56 -11.81
N LEU A 114 -3.56 -11.27 -11.55
CA LEU A 114 -3.97 -10.29 -12.57
C LEU A 114 -2.79 -9.83 -13.42
N ILE A 115 -1.58 -9.93 -12.87
CA ILE A 115 -0.34 -9.71 -13.61
C ILE A 115 0.39 -11.05 -13.63
N LYS A 116 0.58 -11.60 -14.83
CA LYS A 116 1.28 -12.86 -15.02
C LYS A 116 2.60 -12.58 -15.68
N ALA A 117 3.68 -12.89 -14.99
CA ALA A 117 5.03 -12.64 -15.47
C ALA A 117 6.00 -13.61 -14.80
N ASP A 118 7.05 -13.99 -15.53
CA ASP A 118 8.06 -14.87 -15.00
C ASP A 118 9.09 -14.15 -14.15
N THR A 119 9.31 -12.87 -14.44
CA THR A 119 10.30 -12.06 -13.72
C THR A 119 9.66 -10.82 -13.12
N PHE A 120 10.29 -10.31 -12.07
CA PHE A 120 9.84 -9.07 -11.44
C PHE A 120 9.84 -7.90 -12.42
N GLY A 121 10.88 -7.79 -13.27
CA GLY A 121 10.95 -6.71 -14.26
C GLY A 121 9.80 -6.74 -15.25
N GLU A 122 9.41 -7.92 -15.72
CA GLU A 122 8.25 -8.07 -16.61
C GLU A 122 6.96 -7.66 -15.91
N ALA A 123 6.80 -8.08 -14.66
CA ALA A 123 5.65 -7.73 -13.86
C ALA A 123 5.55 -6.22 -13.63
N GLU A 124 6.69 -5.60 -13.30
CA GLU A 124 6.77 -4.15 -13.10
C GLU A 124 6.35 -3.39 -14.34
N ARG A 125 6.85 -3.80 -15.50
CA ARG A 125 6.48 -3.16 -16.77
C ARG A 125 4.99 -3.29 -17.06
N ALA A 126 4.42 -4.45 -16.76
CA ALA A 126 2.97 -4.64 -16.93
C ALA A 126 2.17 -3.71 -16.01
N PHE A 127 2.62 -3.54 -14.77
CA PHE A 127 1.94 -2.63 -13.85
C PHE A 127 2.07 -1.16 -14.29
N GLU A 128 3.24 -0.77 -14.80
CA GLU A 128 3.44 0.60 -15.31
C GLU A 128 2.47 0.95 -16.45
N GLU A 129 2.02 -0.04 -17.21
CA GLU A 129 1.05 0.20 -18.27
C GLU A 129 -0.31 0.64 -17.72
N VAL A 130 -0.69 0.15 -16.53
CA VAL A 130 -1.97 0.51 -15.92
C VAL A 130 -1.85 1.70 -14.96
N TYR A 131 -0.65 1.97 -14.45
CA TYR A 131 -0.42 3.08 -13.53
C TYR A 131 0.87 3.83 -13.89
N LYS A 132 0.74 4.86 -14.71
CA LYS A 132 1.89 5.60 -15.27
C LYS A 132 2.68 6.38 -14.22
N ASN A 133 2.06 6.70 -13.10
CA ASN A 133 2.71 7.49 -12.04
C ASN A 133 3.51 6.63 -11.04
N TYR A 134 3.74 5.37 -11.35
CA TYR A 134 4.48 4.46 -10.49
C TYR A 134 5.97 4.83 -10.47
N ARG A 135 6.45 5.24 -9.29
CA ARG A 135 7.85 5.63 -9.05
C ARG A 135 8.24 5.18 -7.64
N PRO A 136 8.48 3.89 -7.44
CA PRO A 136 8.70 3.36 -6.09
C PRO A 136 10.05 3.80 -5.54
N ALA A 137 10.07 4.12 -4.25
CA ALA A 137 11.32 4.32 -3.53
C ALA A 137 12.08 2.99 -3.45
N ASN A 138 13.38 3.08 -3.22
CA ASN A 138 14.25 1.90 -3.22
C ASN A 138 13.81 0.82 -2.24
N GLY A 139 13.38 1.21 -1.04
CA GLY A 139 13.00 0.25 -0.01
C GLY A 139 11.81 -0.61 -0.39
N ILE A 140 10.70 0.01 -0.80
CA ILE A 140 9.50 -0.75 -1.12
C ILE A 140 9.65 -1.50 -2.46
N ARG A 141 10.43 -0.97 -3.39
CA ARG A 141 10.72 -1.69 -4.61
C ARG A 141 11.52 -2.97 -4.33
N ALA A 142 12.56 -2.86 -3.51
CA ALA A 142 13.35 -4.02 -3.10
C ALA A 142 12.49 -5.03 -2.34
N PHE A 143 11.61 -4.56 -1.46
CA PHE A 143 10.67 -5.42 -0.73
C PHE A 143 9.77 -6.18 -1.70
N SER A 144 9.17 -5.48 -2.66
CA SER A 144 8.29 -6.10 -3.67
C SER A 144 9.02 -7.17 -4.47
N LYS A 145 10.28 -6.90 -4.83
CA LYS A 145 11.11 -7.84 -5.58
C LYS A 145 11.43 -9.09 -4.75
N MET A 146 11.77 -8.93 -3.49
CA MET A 146 12.03 -10.05 -2.58
C MET A 146 10.79 -10.89 -2.34
N PHE A 147 9.62 -10.26 -2.33
CA PHE A 147 8.35 -10.91 -2.05
C PHE A 147 7.71 -11.52 -3.32
N PHE A 148 8.26 -11.21 -4.48
CA PHE A 148 7.65 -11.54 -5.79
C PHE A 148 7.33 -13.02 -5.96
N GLU A 149 8.25 -13.91 -5.60
CA GLU A 149 8.05 -15.36 -5.80
C GLU A 149 6.88 -15.90 -4.97
N GLU A 150 6.63 -15.31 -3.80
CA GLU A 150 5.50 -15.72 -2.97
C GLU A 150 4.17 -15.15 -3.50
N LEU A 151 4.22 -14.03 -4.19
CA LEU A 151 3.01 -13.34 -4.67
C LEU A 151 2.50 -13.89 -5.99
N LYS A 152 3.40 -14.23 -6.91
CA LYS A 152 3.00 -14.64 -8.27
C LYS A 152 2.33 -16.01 -8.34
#